data_609ceec12147f0986b7493b7b70cdd9b
#
_entry.id   609ceec12147f0986b7493b7b70cdd9b
#
_cell.length_a   1.000
_cell.length_b   1.000
_cell.length_c   1.000
_cell.angle_alpha   90.00
_cell.angle_beta   90.00
_cell.angle_gamma   90.00
#
_symmetry.space_group_name_H-M   'P 1'
#
loop_
_entity.id
_entity.type
_entity.pdbx_description
1 polymer ?
#
loop_
_entity_poly.entity_id
_entity_poly.type
_entity_poly.pdbx_seq_one_letter_code
_entity_poly.pdbx_strand_id
1 'polypeptide(L)'
;RLRPTQTAIQKRDSLTLIFSEKRNPRGLYNFELPELFQDYAYEAVVKAEYFWEAWGEVKSYPDTIYVTDRPALGSFRITVIPPLYSNLNAESQDGSVAAVQGLKGSVIQINLESNRVLKSSFLTINDSLKVLSTFGKKASGNFILNEMGKFSVHLVDKRGITNRDPVSYHLHVIPDHKPILNILEPPPIIVLGSNQIIPFNLEIEDDYGFTSLQVAYEVRRPEFLQIEPYIAMFSIPELDTEKRTQIINSHWNLSNLMLMPEDEVHYHF
;
A
#
# COMPACT_ATOMS: atom_id res chain seq x y z
N ARG A 1 -15.84 40.13 23.58
CA ARG A 1 -17.19 39.53 23.50
C ARG A 1 -17.25 38.75 22.18
N LEU A 2 -17.53 37.45 22.25
CA LEU A 2 -17.73 36.60 21.09
C LEU A 2 -19.21 36.47 20.77
N ARG A 3 -19.61 36.57 19.50
CA ARG A 3 -20.99 36.40 19.03
C ARG A 3 -21.03 35.42 17.87
N PRO A 4 -22.01 34.50 17.80
CA PRO A 4 -22.23 33.67 16.66
C PRO A 4 -22.66 34.49 15.45
N THR A 5 -22.17 34.14 14.26
CA THR A 5 -22.43 34.87 12.99
C THR A 5 -23.60 34.35 12.19
N GLN A 6 -24.26 33.26 12.60
CA GLN A 6 -25.43 32.74 11.87
C GLN A 6 -26.69 33.54 12.11
N THR A 7 -27.22 34.07 11.03
CA THR A 7 -28.52 34.72 10.92
C THR A 7 -29.58 33.65 10.69
N ALA A 8 -29.91 32.84 11.67
CA ALA A 8 -31.23 32.20 11.78
C ALA A 8 -31.33 31.41 13.08
N ILE A 9 -32.27 31.83 13.89
CA ILE A 9 -32.95 31.10 14.95
C ILE A 9 -32.16 30.86 16.24
N GLN A 10 -32.31 31.83 17.13
CA GLN A 10 -32.52 31.70 18.57
C GLN A 10 -31.69 30.63 19.34
N LYS A 11 -30.46 30.99 19.68
CA LYS A 11 -29.98 31.07 21.06
C LYS A 11 -28.75 31.96 21.05
N ARG A 12 -28.86 33.15 21.67
CA ARG A 12 -27.72 34.04 21.89
C ARG A 12 -26.86 33.45 23.00
N ASP A 13 -26.03 32.51 22.69
CA ASP A 13 -24.92 32.14 23.57
C ASP A 13 -23.79 33.18 23.36
N SER A 14 -23.90 34.31 24.01
CA SER A 14 -22.79 35.24 24.08
C SER A 14 -21.84 34.75 25.14
N LEU A 15 -20.78 34.06 24.78
CA LEU A 15 -19.63 33.82 25.65
C LEU A 15 -18.97 35.17 25.91
N THR A 16 -19.20 35.75 27.11
CA THR A 16 -18.44 36.90 27.57
C THR A 16 -17.23 36.36 28.31
N LEU A 17 -16.10 36.29 27.65
CA LEU A 17 -14.83 36.01 28.30
C LEU A 17 -14.35 37.31 28.94
N ILE A 18 -14.34 37.35 30.27
CA ILE A 18 -13.79 38.49 31.01
C ILE A 18 -12.35 38.10 31.38
N PHE A 19 -11.40 38.68 30.68
CA PHE A 19 -9.99 38.55 31.03
C PHE A 19 -9.61 39.81 31.84
N SER A 20 -9.19 39.63 33.09
CA SER A 20 -8.57 40.67 33.87
C SER A 20 -7.07 40.40 33.94
N GLU A 21 -6.31 40.86 32.99
CA GLU A 21 -4.87 40.87 33.10
C GLU A 21 -4.34 42.23 33.55
N LYS A 22 -3.36 42.18 34.44
CA LYS A 22 -2.59 43.37 34.84
C LYS A 22 -1.96 43.98 33.59
N ARG A 23 -2.01 45.31 33.51
CA ARG A 23 -1.47 46.13 32.41
C ARG A 23 -0.10 45.65 31.97
N ASN A 24 -0.04 45.04 30.79
CA ASN A 24 1.22 44.68 30.18
C ASN A 24 1.85 45.94 29.56
N PRO A 25 3.10 46.37 29.94
CA PRO A 25 3.73 47.58 29.42
C PRO A 25 3.95 47.58 27.90
N ARG A 26 3.83 46.42 27.24
CA ARG A 26 3.91 46.28 25.78
C ARG A 26 2.57 46.31 25.05
N GLY A 27 1.44 46.41 25.78
CA GLY A 27 0.10 46.41 25.18
C GLY A 27 -0.34 45.13 24.46
N LEU A 28 0.38 44.02 24.68
CA LEU A 28 0.06 42.72 24.09
C LEU A 28 -0.72 41.88 25.13
N TYR A 29 -1.89 41.40 24.75
CA TYR A 29 -2.75 40.53 25.55
C TYR A 29 -2.93 39.21 24.82
N ASN A 30 -2.65 38.10 25.48
CA ASN A 30 -2.85 36.74 24.96
C ASN A 30 -4.09 36.14 25.60
N PHE A 31 -4.97 35.61 24.78
CA PHE A 31 -6.21 34.98 25.25
C PHE A 31 -6.24 33.55 24.74
N GLU A 32 -6.49 32.58 25.61
CA GLU A 32 -6.81 31.23 25.24
C GLU A 32 -8.31 31.11 25.03
N LEU A 33 -8.71 30.68 23.85
CA LEU A 33 -10.10 30.46 23.51
C LEU A 33 -10.49 29.02 23.82
N PRO A 34 -11.71 28.76 24.33
CA PRO A 34 -12.23 27.39 24.44
C PRO A 34 -12.42 26.77 23.05
N GLU A 35 -12.73 25.47 22.97
CA GLU A 35 -13.10 24.83 21.72
C GLU A 35 -14.30 25.56 21.08
N LEU A 36 -14.09 25.96 19.81
CA LEU A 36 -15.08 26.68 19.02
C LEU A 36 -15.72 25.72 18.01
N PHE A 37 -17.06 25.66 18.00
CA PHE A 37 -17.82 24.75 17.14
C PHE A 37 -18.51 25.44 15.95
N GLN A 38 -18.47 26.77 15.92
CA GLN A 38 -19.07 27.61 14.86
C GLN A 38 -18.27 28.91 14.70
N ASP A 39 -18.59 29.68 13.66
CA ASP A 39 -17.97 30.97 13.43
C ASP A 39 -18.36 31.97 14.50
N TYR A 40 -17.43 32.77 14.99
CA TYR A 40 -17.63 33.77 16.01
C TYR A 40 -17.10 35.12 15.55
N ALA A 41 -17.94 36.14 15.70
CA ALA A 41 -17.49 37.54 15.65
C ALA A 41 -16.95 37.94 17.00
N TYR A 42 -15.83 38.62 17.03
CA TYR A 42 -15.25 39.13 18.28
C TYR A 42 -14.98 40.64 18.18
N GLU A 43 -15.04 41.30 19.29
CA GLU A 43 -14.65 42.70 19.47
C GLU A 43 -13.86 42.85 20.78
N ALA A 44 -12.81 43.62 20.77
CA ALA A 44 -12.14 44.03 21.99
C ALA A 44 -12.87 45.22 22.59
N VAL A 45 -13.10 45.15 23.87
CA VAL A 45 -13.81 46.23 24.62
C VAL A 45 -12.93 46.66 25.77
N VAL A 46 -12.54 47.93 25.78
CA VAL A 46 -11.88 48.57 26.93
C VAL A 46 -12.87 49.44 27.62
N LYS A 47 -13.05 49.24 28.91
CA LYS A 47 -13.92 50.06 29.77
C LYS A 47 -13.08 51.01 30.57
N ALA A 48 -13.61 52.20 30.81
CA ALA A 48 -13.04 53.14 31.76
C ALA A 48 -12.97 52.49 33.14
N GLU A 49 -11.86 52.62 33.82
CA GLU A 49 -11.61 52.05 35.15
C GLU A 49 -12.21 52.93 36.22
N TYR A 50 -12.22 54.25 35.97
CA TYR A 50 -12.65 55.25 36.93
C TYR A 50 -13.87 56.04 36.42
N PHE A 51 -14.78 56.40 37.31
CA PHE A 51 -16.05 57.08 36.97
C PHE A 51 -15.83 58.51 36.41
N TRP A 52 -14.66 59.08 36.60
CA TRP A 52 -14.33 60.43 36.07
C TRP A 52 -13.69 60.42 34.68
N GLU A 53 -13.45 59.21 34.15
CA GLU A 53 -12.97 59.08 32.77
C GLU A 53 -14.12 59.33 31.80
N ALA A 54 -13.96 60.36 30.93
CA ALA A 54 -15.03 60.83 30.06
C ALA A 54 -15.37 59.86 28.90
N TRP A 55 -14.58 58.83 28.70
CA TRP A 55 -14.74 57.96 27.52
C TRP A 55 -15.53 56.68 27.74
N GLY A 56 -15.90 56.31 28.88
CA GLY A 56 -16.79 55.19 29.24
C GLY A 56 -16.38 53.82 28.65
N GLU A 57 -16.58 53.60 27.37
CA GLU A 57 -16.29 52.32 26.71
C GLU A 57 -15.75 52.58 25.29
N VAL A 58 -14.63 51.96 24.95
CA VAL A 58 -14.04 51.95 23.58
C VAL A 58 -14.07 50.53 23.02
N LYS A 59 -14.56 50.40 21.81
CA LYS A 59 -14.67 49.11 21.10
C LYS A 59 -13.78 49.07 19.88
N SER A 60 -13.15 47.95 19.62
CA SER A 60 -12.52 47.69 18.31
C SER A 60 -13.57 47.47 17.23
N TYR A 61 -13.14 47.55 15.95
CA TYR A 61 -13.94 47.00 14.88
C TYR A 61 -14.14 45.49 15.12
N PRO A 62 -15.34 44.97 14.81
CA PRO A 62 -15.61 43.54 14.92
C PRO A 62 -14.78 42.78 13.85
N ASP A 63 -14.23 41.66 14.24
CA ASP A 63 -13.56 40.72 13.32
C ASP A 63 -14.13 39.31 13.54
N THR A 64 -13.84 38.36 12.66
CA THR A 64 -14.48 37.05 12.67
C THR A 64 -13.45 35.93 12.73
N ILE A 65 -13.66 35.00 13.66
CA ILE A 65 -12.95 33.73 13.74
C ILE A 65 -13.79 32.71 12.99
N TYR A 66 -13.26 32.17 11.89
CA TYR A 66 -13.90 31.14 11.09
C TYR A 66 -13.50 29.75 11.61
N VAL A 67 -14.51 28.95 11.97
CA VAL A 67 -14.33 27.55 12.32
C VAL A 67 -14.53 26.71 11.06
N THR A 68 -13.52 25.98 10.69
CA THR A 68 -13.52 25.16 9.48
C THR A 68 -13.31 23.70 9.82
N ASP A 69 -14.19 22.84 9.30
CA ASP A 69 -14.00 21.40 9.38
C ASP A 69 -12.71 20.99 8.65
N ARG A 70 -11.99 20.08 9.26
CA ARG A 70 -10.82 19.46 8.65
C ARG A 70 -11.24 18.51 7.55
N PRO A 71 -10.38 18.27 6.53
CA PRO A 71 -10.62 17.21 5.58
C PRO A 71 -10.66 15.86 6.30
N ALA A 72 -11.66 15.07 5.96
CA ALA A 72 -11.87 13.73 6.48
C ALA A 72 -12.19 12.77 5.34
N LEU A 73 -11.90 11.49 5.52
CA LEU A 73 -12.29 10.43 4.59
C LEU A 73 -13.80 10.25 4.64
N GLY A 74 -14.47 10.43 3.49
CA GLY A 74 -15.88 10.13 3.31
C GLY A 74 -16.09 8.68 2.87
N SER A 75 -15.50 8.31 1.73
CA SER A 75 -15.41 6.92 1.29
C SER A 75 -13.96 6.52 1.05
N PHE A 76 -13.63 5.27 1.36
CA PHE A 76 -12.28 4.75 1.17
C PHE A 76 -12.37 3.29 0.76
N ARG A 77 -11.83 2.97 -0.41
CA ARG A 77 -11.79 1.62 -0.96
C ARG A 77 -10.36 1.22 -1.23
N ILE A 78 -10.02 0.03 -0.79
CA ILE A 78 -8.72 -0.60 -1.00
C ILE A 78 -8.97 -1.84 -1.87
N THR A 79 -8.26 -1.96 -2.98
CA THR A 79 -8.31 -3.15 -3.84
C THR A 79 -6.93 -3.78 -3.85
N VAL A 80 -6.87 -5.04 -3.48
CA VAL A 80 -5.68 -5.88 -3.52
C VAL A 80 -5.71 -6.67 -4.83
N ILE A 81 -4.74 -6.43 -5.70
CA ILE A 81 -4.59 -7.10 -6.98
C ILE A 81 -3.38 -8.03 -6.86
N PRO A 82 -3.60 -9.36 -6.77
CA PRO A 82 -2.52 -10.32 -6.64
C PRO A 82 -1.62 -10.35 -7.89
N PRO A 83 -0.38 -10.86 -7.77
CA PRO A 83 0.46 -11.12 -8.94
C PRO A 83 -0.20 -12.08 -9.92
N LEU A 84 0.03 -11.91 -11.22
CA LEU A 84 -0.63 -12.68 -12.27
C LEU A 84 -0.39 -14.18 -12.17
N TYR A 85 0.79 -14.60 -11.70
CA TYR A 85 1.12 -16.02 -11.57
C TYR A 85 0.25 -16.76 -10.54
N SER A 86 -0.34 -16.06 -9.57
CA SER A 86 -1.12 -16.68 -8.52
C SER A 86 -2.51 -17.15 -8.96
N ASN A 87 -2.98 -16.71 -10.12
CA ASN A 87 -4.34 -16.96 -10.63
C ASN A 87 -5.46 -16.57 -9.65
N LEU A 88 -5.15 -15.71 -8.66
CA LEU A 88 -6.12 -15.19 -7.72
C LEU A 88 -6.84 -13.97 -8.28
N ASN A 89 -8.11 -13.82 -7.91
CA ASN A 89 -8.89 -12.63 -8.28
C ASN A 89 -8.55 -11.44 -7.39
N ALA A 90 -8.73 -10.23 -7.95
CA ALA A 90 -8.61 -9.00 -7.18
C ALA A 90 -9.73 -8.91 -6.13
N GLU A 91 -9.37 -8.54 -4.91
CA GLU A 91 -10.30 -8.36 -3.79
C GLU A 91 -10.39 -6.89 -3.41
N SER A 92 -11.61 -6.42 -3.19
CA SER A 92 -11.87 -5.04 -2.75
C SER A 92 -12.48 -5.04 -1.36
N GLN A 93 -11.96 -4.18 -0.50
CA GLN A 93 -12.48 -3.98 0.85
C GLN A 93 -12.76 -2.51 1.11
N ASP A 94 -13.67 -2.24 2.03
CA ASP A 94 -13.96 -0.92 2.55
C ASP A 94 -12.83 -0.49 3.51
N GLY A 95 -12.55 0.79 3.56
CA GLY A 95 -11.58 1.37 4.48
C GLY A 95 -11.94 1.31 5.98
N SER A 96 -13.07 0.71 6.33
CA SER A 96 -13.38 0.38 7.73
C SER A 96 -12.53 -0.78 8.28
N VAL A 97 -11.97 -1.60 7.40
CA VAL A 97 -11.09 -2.73 7.76
C VAL A 97 -9.66 -2.20 7.90
N ALA A 98 -9.12 -2.22 9.10
CA ALA A 98 -7.80 -1.66 9.40
C ALA A 98 -6.61 -2.54 8.97
N ALA A 99 -6.84 -3.69 8.36
CA ALA A 99 -5.80 -4.61 7.88
C ALA A 99 -5.97 -4.89 6.38
N VAL A 100 -4.86 -4.88 5.66
CA VAL A 100 -4.76 -5.22 4.24
C VAL A 100 -3.80 -6.40 4.12
N GLN A 101 -4.26 -7.48 3.52
CA GLN A 101 -3.51 -8.71 3.35
C GLN A 101 -3.36 -9.05 1.87
N GLY A 102 -2.19 -9.52 1.46
CA GLY A 102 -1.94 -9.93 0.09
C GLY A 102 -0.61 -10.66 -0.07
N LEU A 103 -0.43 -11.28 -1.21
CA LEU A 103 0.85 -11.89 -1.59
C LEU A 103 1.93 -10.81 -1.76
N LYS A 104 3.17 -11.19 -1.54
CA LYS A 104 4.29 -10.34 -1.90
C LYS A 104 4.23 -10.00 -3.39
N GLY A 105 4.37 -8.71 -3.72
CA GLY A 105 4.24 -8.22 -5.10
C GLY A 105 2.82 -7.85 -5.51
N SER A 106 1.80 -8.04 -4.66
CA SER A 106 0.44 -7.56 -4.93
C SER A 106 0.40 -6.05 -5.09
N VAL A 107 -0.42 -5.56 -6.00
CA VAL A 107 -0.67 -4.13 -6.17
C VAL A 107 -1.84 -3.72 -5.27
N ILE A 108 -1.56 -2.81 -4.34
CA ILE A 108 -2.58 -2.21 -3.49
C ILE A 108 -3.07 -0.93 -4.17
N GLN A 109 -4.28 -0.96 -4.68
CA GLN A 109 -4.93 0.20 -5.29
C GLN A 109 -5.84 0.89 -4.28
N ILE A 110 -5.69 2.20 -4.18
CA ILE A 110 -6.44 3.06 -3.26
C ILE A 110 -7.30 4.03 -4.03
N ASN A 111 -8.58 4.11 -3.66
CA ASN A 111 -9.53 5.10 -4.12
C ASN A 111 -10.25 5.69 -2.93
N LEU A 112 -10.22 7.01 -2.83
CA LEU A 112 -10.85 7.72 -1.72
C LEU A 112 -11.64 8.95 -2.17
N GLU A 113 -12.61 9.34 -1.35
CA GLU A 113 -13.32 10.59 -1.49
C GLU A 113 -13.35 11.31 -0.14
N SER A 114 -13.02 12.59 -0.15
CA SER A 114 -13.00 13.45 1.02
C SER A 114 -14.29 14.28 1.13
N ASN A 115 -14.66 14.68 2.34
CA ASN A 115 -15.73 15.65 2.58
C ASN A 115 -15.41 17.05 2.00
N ARG A 116 -14.12 17.36 1.78
CA ARG A 116 -13.63 18.66 1.28
C ARG A 116 -12.89 18.52 -0.04
N VAL A 117 -12.82 19.62 -0.80
CA VAL A 117 -11.98 19.70 -1.99
C VAL A 117 -10.51 19.72 -1.57
N LEU A 118 -9.75 18.78 -2.11
CA LEU A 118 -8.35 18.59 -1.79
C LEU A 118 -7.44 19.46 -2.67
N LYS A 119 -6.36 19.94 -2.09
CA LYS A 119 -5.20 20.51 -2.78
C LYS A 119 -4.21 19.40 -3.14
N SER A 120 -3.97 18.50 -2.20
CA SER A 120 -3.10 17.35 -2.37
C SER A 120 -3.47 16.23 -1.39
N SER A 121 -3.05 15.02 -1.70
CA SER A 121 -3.16 13.85 -0.83
C SER A 121 -1.95 12.96 -1.00
N PHE A 122 -1.55 12.27 0.05
CA PHE A 122 -0.42 11.37 0.03
C PHE A 122 -0.59 10.24 1.05
N LEU A 123 0.13 9.17 0.81
CA LEU A 123 0.27 8.05 1.75
C LEU A 123 1.61 8.16 2.45
N THR A 124 1.64 7.81 3.72
CA THR A 124 2.87 7.43 4.41
C THR A 124 2.85 5.92 4.52
N ILE A 125 3.78 5.24 3.83
CA ILE A 125 3.93 3.78 3.83
C ILE A 125 5.23 3.48 4.56
N ASN A 126 5.14 2.87 5.72
CA ASN A 126 6.24 2.83 6.69
C ASN A 126 6.79 4.26 6.86
N ASP A 127 8.01 4.54 6.46
CA ASP A 127 8.62 5.88 6.54
C ASP A 127 8.73 6.59 5.18
N SER A 128 8.10 6.02 4.13
CA SER A 128 8.14 6.55 2.77
C SER A 128 6.86 7.30 2.41
N LEU A 129 7.00 8.44 1.73
CA LEU A 129 5.88 9.24 1.23
C LEU A 129 5.55 8.86 -0.21
N LYS A 130 4.26 8.67 -0.50
CA LYS A 130 3.75 8.47 -1.85
C LYS A 130 2.60 9.41 -2.15
N VAL A 131 2.76 10.26 -3.15
CA VAL A 131 1.72 11.21 -3.58
C VAL A 131 0.62 10.47 -4.34
N LEU A 132 -0.63 10.83 -4.05
CA LEU A 132 -1.81 10.34 -4.76
C LEU A 132 -2.23 11.34 -5.85
N SER A 133 -2.80 10.82 -6.93
CA SER A 133 -3.49 11.65 -7.94
C SER A 133 -4.75 12.22 -7.33
N THR A 134 -4.84 13.56 -7.27
CA THR A 134 -5.93 14.27 -6.59
C THR A 134 -6.75 15.06 -7.60
N PHE A 135 -8.06 14.84 -7.60
CA PHE A 135 -9.01 15.59 -8.43
C PHE A 135 -10.28 15.95 -7.65
N GLY A 136 -10.47 17.23 -7.38
CA GLY A 136 -11.60 17.71 -6.59
C GLY A 136 -11.61 17.15 -5.17
N LYS A 137 -12.60 16.34 -4.84
CA LYS A 137 -12.72 15.63 -3.57
C LYS A 137 -12.13 14.22 -3.60
N LYS A 138 -11.76 13.73 -4.79
CA LYS A 138 -11.30 12.35 -4.99
C LYS A 138 -9.79 12.29 -5.08
N ALA A 139 -9.23 11.19 -4.58
CA ALA A 139 -7.84 10.86 -4.79
C ALA A 139 -7.67 9.36 -5.00
N SER A 140 -6.68 9.01 -5.82
CA SER A 140 -6.35 7.61 -6.13
C SER A 140 -4.86 7.42 -6.31
N GLY A 141 -4.42 6.19 -6.12
CA GLY A 141 -3.05 5.77 -6.35
C GLY A 141 -2.88 4.28 -6.06
N ASN A 142 -1.68 3.80 -6.26
CA ASN A 142 -1.35 2.41 -5.98
C ASN A 142 0.07 2.29 -5.42
N PHE A 143 0.36 1.18 -4.78
CA PHE A 143 1.72 0.79 -4.40
C PHE A 143 1.83 -0.74 -4.39
N ILE A 144 3.08 -1.24 -4.38
CA ILE A 144 3.34 -2.68 -4.37
C ILE A 144 3.58 -3.12 -2.92
N LEU A 145 2.92 -4.21 -2.53
CA LEU A 145 3.07 -4.83 -1.22
C LEU A 145 4.31 -5.72 -1.21
N ASN A 146 5.43 -5.20 -0.72
CA ASN A 146 6.71 -5.93 -0.68
C ASN A 146 7.06 -6.44 0.71
N GLU A 147 6.60 -5.76 1.76
CA GLU A 147 6.95 -6.03 3.15
C GLU A 147 5.78 -5.72 4.09
N MET A 148 5.81 -6.32 5.25
CA MET A 148 4.88 -6.00 6.33
C MET A 148 5.10 -4.57 6.82
N GLY A 149 4.04 -3.95 7.35
CA GLY A 149 4.14 -2.61 7.89
C GLY A 149 2.81 -1.94 8.09
N LYS A 150 2.78 -0.64 7.85
CA LYS A 150 1.57 0.18 7.95
C LYS A 150 1.59 1.29 6.91
N PHE A 151 0.41 1.73 6.53
CA PHE A 151 0.26 2.98 5.80
C PHE A 151 -0.83 3.85 6.42
N SER A 152 -0.73 5.14 6.21
CA SER A 152 -1.73 6.12 6.61
C SER A 152 -2.03 7.09 5.47
N VAL A 153 -3.26 7.64 5.48
CA VAL A 153 -3.76 8.55 4.45
C VAL A 153 -3.74 9.97 4.97
N HIS A 154 -3.04 10.84 4.28
CA HIS A 154 -2.95 12.26 4.58
C HIS A 154 -3.66 13.07 3.50
N LEU A 155 -4.53 13.96 3.95
CA LEU A 155 -5.34 14.84 3.11
C LEU A 155 -5.00 16.29 3.42
N VAL A 156 -4.85 17.11 2.38
CA VAL A 156 -4.63 18.55 2.53
C VAL A 156 -5.70 19.27 1.70
N ASP A 157 -6.49 20.12 2.34
CA ASP A 157 -7.48 20.92 1.64
C ASP A 157 -6.87 22.12 0.89
N LYS A 158 -7.68 22.88 0.16
CA LYS A 158 -7.22 24.07 -0.60
C LYS A 158 -6.64 25.17 0.30
N ARG A 159 -6.96 25.20 1.59
CA ARG A 159 -6.46 26.16 2.57
C ARG A 159 -5.17 25.70 3.25
N GLY A 160 -4.72 24.47 2.98
CA GLY A 160 -3.56 23.87 3.62
C GLY A 160 -3.86 23.17 4.94
N ILE A 161 -5.15 22.98 5.28
CA ILE A 161 -5.55 22.28 6.50
C ILE A 161 -5.46 20.77 6.24
N THR A 162 -4.84 20.06 7.19
CA THR A 162 -4.66 18.59 7.13
C THR A 162 -5.74 17.86 7.94
N ASN A 163 -5.99 16.59 7.61
CA ASN A 163 -6.79 15.71 8.45
C ASN A 163 -6.15 15.58 9.84
N ARG A 164 -6.96 15.44 10.90
CA ARG A 164 -6.45 15.44 12.29
C ARG A 164 -5.79 14.09 12.53
N ASP A 165 -6.36 13.05 12.65
CA ASP A 165 -5.82 11.76 13.06
C ASP A 165 -5.87 10.77 11.88
N PRO A 166 -4.78 10.67 11.06
CA PRO A 166 -4.77 9.76 9.93
C PRO A 166 -4.90 8.31 10.42
N VAL A 167 -5.91 7.61 9.92
CA VAL A 167 -6.10 6.19 10.23
C VAL A 167 -4.92 5.40 9.68
N SER A 168 -4.35 4.54 10.52
CA SER A 168 -3.29 3.63 10.13
C SER A 168 -3.87 2.27 9.75
N TYR A 169 -3.46 1.75 8.59
CA TYR A 169 -3.81 0.45 8.05
C TYR A 169 -2.60 -0.47 8.12
N HIS A 170 -2.79 -1.66 8.67
CA HIS A 170 -1.72 -2.65 8.76
C HIS A 170 -1.59 -3.42 7.45
N LEU A 171 -0.36 -3.63 7.01
CA LEU A 171 0.00 -4.39 5.83
C LEU A 171 0.53 -5.76 6.25
N HIS A 172 -0.15 -6.82 5.81
CA HIS A 172 0.26 -8.20 6.03
C HIS A 172 0.63 -8.84 4.70
N VAL A 173 1.85 -9.33 4.61
CA VAL A 173 2.33 -10.07 3.44
C VAL A 173 2.13 -11.56 3.69
N ILE A 174 1.40 -12.21 2.79
CA ILE A 174 1.32 -13.66 2.73
C ILE A 174 2.60 -14.16 2.08
N PRO A 175 3.38 -15.02 2.73
CA PRO A 175 4.56 -15.60 2.10
C PRO A 175 4.16 -16.48 0.93
N ASP A 176 5.00 -16.50 -0.09
CA ASP A 176 4.94 -17.38 -1.23
C ASP A 176 6.09 -18.39 -1.10
N HIS A 177 5.78 -19.67 -1.11
CA HIS A 177 6.77 -20.72 -0.97
C HIS A 177 7.28 -21.13 -2.36
N LYS A 178 8.51 -21.55 -2.43
CA LYS A 178 9.06 -22.08 -3.66
C LYS A 178 8.42 -23.43 -4.01
N PRO A 179 8.20 -23.72 -5.31
CA PRO A 179 7.74 -25.03 -5.73
C PRO A 179 8.61 -26.16 -5.18
N ILE A 180 7.97 -27.24 -4.79
CA ILE A 180 8.62 -28.47 -4.38
C ILE A 180 8.60 -29.41 -5.59
N LEU A 181 9.75 -30.01 -5.90
CA LEU A 181 9.88 -31.01 -6.96
C LEU A 181 10.58 -32.23 -6.40
N ASN A 182 9.90 -33.35 -6.42
CA ASN A 182 10.42 -34.66 -6.06
C ASN A 182 10.60 -35.51 -7.33
N ILE A 183 11.83 -35.97 -7.57
CA ILE A 183 12.14 -36.85 -8.71
C ILE A 183 11.96 -38.29 -8.22
N LEU A 184 10.89 -38.96 -8.69
CA LEU A 184 10.62 -40.35 -8.40
C LEU A 184 11.39 -41.26 -9.35
N GLU A 185 11.48 -40.85 -10.61
CA GLU A 185 12.31 -41.42 -11.68
C GLU A 185 12.88 -40.30 -12.55
N PRO A 186 14.09 -40.40 -13.00
CA PRO A 186 15.07 -41.52 -12.86
C PRO A 186 15.85 -41.40 -11.54
N PRO A 187 16.63 -42.45 -11.20
CA PRO A 187 17.60 -42.37 -10.10
C PRO A 187 18.69 -41.32 -10.44
N PRO A 188 19.41 -40.80 -9.42
CA PRO A 188 20.38 -39.73 -9.60
C PRO A 188 21.50 -40.01 -10.65
N ILE A 189 21.83 -41.25 -10.88
CA ILE A 189 22.82 -41.69 -11.84
C ILE A 189 22.23 -42.83 -12.67
N ILE A 190 22.32 -42.69 -13.99
CA ILE A 190 21.87 -43.71 -14.95
C ILE A 190 23.02 -44.03 -15.91
N VAL A 191 23.20 -45.28 -16.14
CA VAL A 191 24.08 -45.72 -17.26
C VAL A 191 23.16 -46.03 -18.45
N LEU A 192 23.33 -45.26 -19.54
CA LEU A 192 22.55 -45.43 -20.76
C LEU A 192 22.96 -46.71 -21.48
N GLY A 193 21.97 -47.56 -21.73
CA GLY A 193 22.12 -48.72 -22.62
C GLY A 193 21.82 -48.36 -24.09
N SER A 194 21.45 -49.37 -24.88
CA SER A 194 21.03 -49.18 -26.28
C SER A 194 19.72 -48.36 -26.40
N ASN A 195 18.90 -48.34 -25.36
CA ASN A 195 17.72 -47.50 -25.29
C ASN A 195 18.09 -46.13 -24.71
N GLN A 196 18.09 -45.10 -25.56
CA GLN A 196 18.47 -43.74 -25.20
C GLN A 196 17.24 -42.93 -24.75
N ILE A 197 16.28 -43.57 -24.07
CA ILE A 197 15.06 -42.90 -23.49
C ILE A 197 15.12 -42.96 -21.98
N ILE A 198 15.05 -41.79 -21.37
CA ILE A 198 14.98 -41.65 -19.90
C ILE A 198 13.53 -41.37 -19.53
N PRO A 199 12.88 -42.22 -18.72
CA PRO A 199 11.57 -41.88 -18.16
C PRO A 199 11.70 -40.83 -17.05
N PHE A 200 10.77 -39.92 -17.02
CA PHE A 200 10.60 -38.96 -15.93
C PHE A 200 9.28 -39.23 -15.19
N ASN A 201 9.36 -39.46 -13.91
CA ASN A 201 8.23 -39.50 -13.02
C ASN A 201 8.50 -38.47 -11.90
N LEU A 202 7.81 -37.34 -11.98
CA LEU A 202 8.05 -36.16 -11.14
C LEU A 202 6.80 -35.85 -10.35
N GLU A 203 6.94 -35.66 -9.06
CA GLU A 203 5.90 -35.11 -8.20
C GLU A 203 6.22 -33.66 -7.94
N ILE A 204 5.28 -32.76 -8.27
CA ILE A 204 5.47 -31.34 -8.10
C ILE A 204 4.30 -30.74 -7.29
N GLU A 205 4.61 -29.77 -6.44
CA GLU A 205 3.67 -29.08 -5.57
C GLU A 205 4.02 -27.59 -5.46
N ASP A 206 3.02 -26.72 -5.53
CA ASP A 206 3.15 -25.28 -5.36
C ASP A 206 1.87 -24.66 -4.82
N ASP A 207 2.00 -23.56 -4.05
CA ASP A 207 0.87 -22.89 -3.39
C ASP A 207 -0.10 -22.25 -4.42
N TYR A 208 0.43 -21.78 -5.55
CA TYR A 208 -0.31 -20.98 -6.53
C TYR A 208 -0.33 -21.56 -7.95
N GLY A 209 0.32 -22.70 -8.17
CA GLY A 209 0.43 -23.37 -9.45
C GLY A 209 1.69 -23.02 -10.20
N PHE A 210 1.84 -23.53 -11.41
CA PHE A 210 3.08 -23.52 -12.17
C PHE A 210 2.94 -22.67 -13.43
N THR A 211 4.01 -22.00 -13.83
CA THR A 211 4.08 -21.32 -15.12
C THR A 211 4.79 -22.16 -16.19
N SER A 212 5.82 -22.90 -15.81
CA SER A 212 6.58 -23.79 -16.71
C SER A 212 7.35 -24.84 -15.91
N LEU A 213 7.61 -25.97 -16.53
CA LEU A 213 8.55 -26.98 -16.07
C LEU A 213 9.53 -27.26 -17.20
N GLN A 214 10.83 -27.14 -16.92
CA GLN A 214 11.87 -27.27 -17.92
C GLN A 214 12.97 -28.20 -17.42
N VAL A 215 13.62 -28.85 -18.36
CA VAL A 215 14.88 -29.58 -18.16
C VAL A 215 15.98 -28.77 -18.77
N ALA A 216 16.92 -28.31 -17.95
CA ALA A 216 18.17 -27.76 -18.45
C ALA A 216 19.25 -28.84 -18.36
N TYR A 217 20.06 -28.97 -19.39
CA TYR A 217 21.06 -30.00 -19.46
C TYR A 217 22.34 -29.52 -20.11
N GLU A 218 23.43 -30.19 -19.77
CA GLU A 218 24.78 -29.97 -20.26
C GLU A 218 25.37 -31.33 -20.71
N VAL A 219 25.82 -31.40 -21.97
CA VAL A 219 26.51 -32.55 -22.50
C VAL A 219 28.01 -32.29 -22.45
N ARG A 220 28.74 -33.07 -21.67
CA ARG A 220 30.20 -33.01 -21.54
C ARG A 220 30.84 -34.15 -22.30
N ARG A 221 31.76 -33.77 -23.15
CA ARG A 221 32.63 -34.71 -23.87
C ARG A 221 33.88 -35.05 -23.04
N PRO A 222 34.51 -36.17 -23.22
CA PRO A 222 35.79 -36.50 -22.58
C PRO A 222 36.84 -35.39 -22.76
N GLU A 223 37.57 -35.06 -21.70
CA GLU A 223 38.53 -33.94 -21.66
C GLU A 223 39.57 -33.98 -22.79
N PHE A 224 39.97 -35.18 -23.23
CA PHE A 224 40.98 -35.33 -24.29
C PHE A 224 40.52 -34.81 -25.64
N LEU A 225 39.19 -34.61 -25.86
CA LEU A 225 38.65 -34.05 -27.09
C LEU A 225 38.68 -32.52 -27.10
N GLN A 226 38.89 -31.87 -25.95
CA GLN A 226 38.92 -30.41 -25.81
C GLN A 226 37.72 -29.68 -26.45
N ILE A 227 36.54 -30.28 -26.38
CA ILE A 227 35.29 -29.74 -26.89
C ILE A 227 34.55 -29.07 -25.71
N GLU A 228 34.07 -27.84 -25.92
CA GLU A 228 33.27 -27.13 -24.94
C GLU A 228 31.93 -27.86 -24.67
N PRO A 229 31.41 -27.86 -23.44
CA PRO A 229 30.15 -28.47 -23.12
C PRO A 229 28.99 -27.85 -23.91
N TYR A 230 28.07 -28.68 -24.37
CA TYR A 230 26.86 -28.24 -25.04
C TYR A 230 25.74 -28.07 -24.02
N ILE A 231 25.22 -26.85 -23.88
CA ILE A 231 24.15 -26.50 -22.93
C ILE A 231 22.88 -26.21 -23.70
N ALA A 232 21.77 -26.82 -23.25
CA ALA A 232 20.44 -26.54 -23.79
C ALA A 232 19.36 -26.79 -22.78
N MET A 233 18.12 -26.45 -23.13
CA MET A 233 16.93 -26.68 -22.32
C MET A 233 15.72 -27.05 -23.17
N PHE A 234 14.77 -27.74 -22.59
CA PHE A 234 13.48 -28.01 -23.19
C PHE A 234 12.37 -27.98 -22.13
N SER A 235 11.12 -27.72 -22.57
CA SER A 235 9.96 -27.70 -21.70
C SER A 235 9.31 -29.08 -21.66
N ILE A 236 8.77 -29.45 -20.50
CA ILE A 236 7.93 -30.64 -20.32
C ILE A 236 6.47 -30.23 -20.61
N PRO A 237 5.87 -30.75 -21.70
CA PRO A 237 4.56 -30.28 -22.15
C PRO A 237 3.39 -30.83 -21.32
N GLU A 238 3.61 -31.90 -20.54
CA GLU A 238 2.61 -32.54 -19.71
C GLU A 238 2.23 -31.75 -18.45
N LEU A 239 2.84 -30.58 -18.24
CA LEU A 239 2.54 -29.70 -17.13
C LEU A 239 1.13 -29.10 -17.26
N ASP A 240 0.29 -29.30 -16.25
CA ASP A 240 -0.97 -28.60 -16.08
C ASP A 240 -0.77 -27.38 -15.17
N THR A 241 -0.84 -26.20 -15.75
CA THR A 241 -0.57 -24.94 -15.04
C THR A 241 -1.65 -24.55 -14.02
N GLU A 242 -2.84 -25.17 -14.08
CA GLU A 242 -3.93 -24.86 -13.16
C GLU A 242 -3.88 -25.71 -11.89
N LYS A 243 -3.16 -26.83 -11.92
CA LYS A 243 -3.02 -27.71 -10.76
C LYS A 243 -1.91 -27.25 -9.85
N ARG A 244 -2.15 -27.36 -8.56
CA ARG A 244 -1.17 -27.07 -7.50
C ARG A 244 -0.32 -28.26 -7.11
N THR A 245 -0.83 -29.45 -7.32
CA THR A 245 -0.15 -30.72 -7.04
C THR A 245 -0.40 -31.65 -8.20
N GLN A 246 0.64 -32.24 -8.78
CA GLN A 246 0.50 -33.20 -9.87
C GLN A 246 1.68 -34.15 -9.97
N ILE A 247 1.43 -35.32 -10.52
CA ILE A 247 2.47 -36.29 -10.91
C ILE A 247 2.59 -36.21 -12.44
N ILE A 248 3.78 -35.92 -12.90
CA ILE A 248 4.08 -35.82 -14.33
C ILE A 248 4.87 -37.03 -14.77
N ASN A 249 4.30 -37.74 -15.74
CA ASN A 249 4.97 -38.85 -16.42
C ASN A 249 5.35 -38.38 -17.81
N SER A 250 6.64 -38.27 -18.08
CA SER A 250 7.22 -37.86 -19.36
C SER A 250 8.42 -38.70 -19.69
N HIS A 251 9.04 -38.46 -20.81
CA HIS A 251 10.24 -39.15 -21.21
C HIS A 251 11.14 -38.24 -22.06
N TRP A 252 12.43 -38.43 -21.92
CA TRP A 252 13.42 -37.69 -22.66
C TRP A 252 14.14 -38.63 -23.63
N ASN A 253 14.06 -38.36 -24.91
CA ASN A 253 14.77 -39.08 -25.95
C ASN A 253 16.10 -38.39 -26.23
N LEU A 254 17.20 -39.04 -25.86
CA LEU A 254 18.57 -38.55 -26.02
C LEU A 254 19.19 -38.89 -27.37
N SER A 255 18.51 -39.66 -28.24
CA SER A 255 19.05 -40.08 -29.53
C SER A 255 19.51 -38.91 -30.41
N ASN A 256 18.82 -37.77 -30.26
CA ASN A 256 19.16 -36.55 -31.04
C ASN A 256 20.44 -35.86 -30.56
N LEU A 257 20.98 -36.22 -29.40
CA LEU A 257 22.23 -35.65 -28.89
C LEU A 257 23.47 -36.30 -29.45
N MET A 258 23.33 -37.40 -30.22
CA MET A 258 24.43 -38.14 -30.82
C MET A 258 25.56 -38.44 -29.82
N LEU A 259 25.15 -38.98 -28.65
CA LEU A 259 26.07 -39.28 -27.57
C LEU A 259 27.07 -40.39 -27.98
N MET A 260 28.32 -40.21 -27.58
CA MET A 260 29.40 -41.16 -27.74
C MET A 260 29.69 -41.89 -26.43
N PRO A 261 30.37 -43.01 -26.46
CA PRO A 261 30.89 -43.62 -25.23
C PRO A 261 31.71 -42.59 -24.40
N GLU A 262 31.53 -42.63 -23.08
CA GLU A 262 32.17 -41.70 -22.12
C GLU A 262 31.64 -40.27 -22.14
N ASP A 263 30.60 -39.93 -22.93
CA ASP A 263 29.89 -38.67 -22.78
C ASP A 263 29.07 -38.67 -21.49
N GLU A 264 29.06 -37.53 -20.78
CA GLU A 264 28.23 -37.30 -19.57
C GLU A 264 27.16 -36.28 -19.88
N VAL A 265 25.93 -36.57 -19.46
CA VAL A 265 24.80 -35.63 -19.52
C VAL A 265 24.39 -35.24 -18.15
N HIS A 266 24.69 -34.01 -17.73
CA HIS A 266 24.27 -33.42 -16.48
C HIS A 266 22.96 -32.67 -16.72
N TYR A 267 21.93 -32.93 -15.92
CA TYR A 267 20.64 -32.26 -16.06
C TYR A 267 20.02 -31.88 -14.73
N HIS A 268 19.15 -30.90 -14.77
CA HIS A 268 18.34 -30.48 -13.64
C HIS A 268 16.98 -29.96 -14.13
N PHE A 269 16.01 -30.04 -13.23
CA PHE A 269 14.69 -29.50 -13.45
C PHE A 269 14.58 -28.11 -12.85
#